data_f42a2f3860e6e90795720ca105816661
#
_entry.id   f42a2f3860e6e90795720ca105816661
#
_cell.length_a   1.000
_cell.length_b   1.000
_cell.length_c   1.000
_cell.angle_alpha   90.00
_cell.angle_beta   90.00
_cell.angle_gamma   90.00
#
_symmetry.space_group_name_H-M   'P 1'
#
loop_
_entity.id
_entity.type
_entity.pdbx_description
1 polymer ?
#
loop_
_entity_poly.entity_id
_entity_poly.type
_entity_poly.pdbx_seq_one_letter_code
_entity_poly.pdbx_strand_id
1 'polypeptide(L)'
;MPLFAICRGLQEVNVALGGTLHQLVHEVDGRRDHRSPKSPDNDVNYGPAHDIDLVEGGVLHRLLGARRVRVNSLHAPRARLEAVADDGQVEAFSVPDAPGFALALQWHPEYKALENPVSMKLFDAFAAACRARADARLAAPLRAAAE
;
A
#
# COMPACT_ATOMS: atom_id res chain seq x y z
N MET A 1 -0.16 15.24 6.52
CA MET A 1 -1.04 14.22 7.13
C MET A 1 -0.54 12.86 6.69
N PRO A 2 -0.43 11.85 7.57
CA PRO A 2 -0.13 10.48 7.16
C PRO A 2 -1.21 9.94 6.21
N LEU A 3 -0.80 9.16 5.21
CA LEU A 3 -1.66 8.53 4.23
C LEU A 3 -1.33 7.03 4.16
N PHE A 4 -2.36 6.19 4.29
CA PHE A 4 -2.26 4.76 4.04
C PHE A 4 -3.41 4.36 3.11
N ALA A 5 -3.08 4.10 1.86
CA ALA A 5 -4.04 3.81 0.80
C ALA A 5 -4.02 2.31 0.48
N ILE A 6 -5.20 1.67 0.45
CA ILE A 6 -5.35 0.23 0.26
C ILE A 6 -6.23 -0.04 -0.94
N CYS A 7 -5.83 -0.96 -1.81
CA CYS A 7 -6.56 -1.44 -2.98
C CYS A 7 -7.01 -0.29 -3.88
N ARG A 8 -8.30 0.00 -3.96
CA ARG A 8 -8.86 1.13 -4.70
C ARG A 8 -8.23 2.47 -4.27
N GLY A 9 -7.88 2.63 -2.99
CA GLY A 9 -7.19 3.81 -2.49
C GLY A 9 -5.83 4.02 -3.16
N LEU A 10 -5.05 2.97 -3.41
CA LEU A 10 -3.83 3.06 -4.22
C LEU A 10 -4.13 3.61 -5.62
N GLN A 11 -5.17 3.10 -6.27
CA GLN A 11 -5.56 3.50 -7.62
C GLN A 11 -5.98 4.98 -7.67
N GLU A 12 -6.75 5.43 -6.69
CA GLU A 12 -7.18 6.82 -6.56
C GLU A 12 -6.00 7.77 -6.32
N VAL A 13 -5.08 7.41 -5.44
CA VAL A 13 -3.84 8.19 -5.21
C VAL A 13 -2.98 8.24 -6.46
N ASN A 14 -2.86 7.13 -7.20
CA ASN A 14 -2.13 7.10 -8.46
C ASN A 14 -2.70 8.10 -9.47
N VAL A 15 -4.01 8.09 -9.67
CA VAL A 15 -4.68 9.04 -10.59
C VAL A 15 -4.52 10.48 -10.11
N ALA A 16 -4.66 10.73 -8.81
CA ALA A 16 -4.47 12.06 -8.22
C ALA A 16 -3.04 12.60 -8.42
N LEU A 17 -2.05 11.72 -8.53
CA LEU A 17 -0.65 12.04 -8.85
C LEU A 17 -0.35 12.09 -10.36
N GLY A 18 -1.39 12.02 -11.22
CA GLY A 18 -1.25 12.07 -12.68
C GLY A 18 -0.90 10.74 -13.33
N GLY A 19 -1.01 9.63 -12.62
CA GLY A 19 -0.85 8.29 -13.15
C GLY A 19 -2.06 7.80 -13.94
N THR A 20 -1.90 6.68 -14.65
CA THR A 20 -2.95 6.03 -15.43
C THR A 20 -3.26 4.64 -14.86
N LEU A 21 -4.42 4.10 -15.22
CA LEU A 21 -4.86 2.76 -14.83
C LEU A 21 -5.15 1.94 -16.08
N HIS A 22 -4.76 0.67 -16.06
CA HIS A 22 -5.29 -0.31 -17.00
C HIS A 22 -6.72 -0.68 -16.58
N GLN A 23 -7.66 -0.66 -17.51
CA GLN A 23 -9.05 -1.00 -17.20
C GLN A 23 -9.25 -2.51 -17.01
N LEU A 24 -8.54 -3.31 -17.79
CA LEU A 24 -8.63 -4.77 -17.80
C LEU A 24 -7.22 -5.37 -17.85
N VAL A 25 -6.55 -5.42 -16.68
CA VAL A 25 -5.15 -5.89 -16.62
C VAL A 25 -4.99 -7.34 -17.06
N HIS A 26 -5.97 -8.19 -16.79
CA HIS A 26 -5.98 -9.59 -17.22
C HIS A 26 -6.11 -9.77 -18.75
N GLU A 27 -6.36 -8.69 -19.50
CA GLU A 27 -6.34 -8.66 -20.97
C GLU A 27 -5.02 -8.10 -21.53
N VAL A 28 -4.08 -7.70 -20.65
CA VAL A 28 -2.76 -7.22 -21.07
C VAL A 28 -1.82 -8.41 -21.20
N ASP A 29 -1.17 -8.56 -22.36
CA ASP A 29 -0.22 -9.64 -22.64
C ASP A 29 0.88 -9.71 -21.54
N GLY A 30 1.12 -10.93 -21.04
CA GLY A 30 2.11 -11.20 -20.02
C GLY A 30 1.68 -10.87 -18.58
N ARG A 31 0.47 -10.37 -18.36
CA ARG A 31 -0.10 -10.14 -17.03
C ARG A 31 -0.97 -11.30 -16.58
N ARG A 32 -0.97 -11.57 -15.28
CA ARG A 32 -1.86 -12.57 -14.69
C ARG A 32 -3.26 -12.01 -14.47
N ASP A 33 -4.21 -12.91 -14.27
CA ASP A 33 -5.52 -12.55 -13.73
C ASP A 33 -5.38 -12.40 -12.20
N HIS A 34 -5.36 -11.18 -11.76
CA HIS A 34 -5.23 -10.81 -10.35
C HIS A 34 -6.59 -10.66 -9.64
N ARG A 35 -7.69 -11.03 -10.27
CA ARG A 35 -9.01 -11.00 -9.64
C ARG A 35 -9.10 -12.10 -8.60
N SER A 36 -9.81 -11.80 -7.50
CA SER A 36 -10.11 -12.79 -6.47
C SER A 36 -10.87 -13.98 -7.04
N PRO A 37 -10.55 -15.22 -6.66
CA PRO A 37 -11.36 -16.37 -7.03
C PRO A 37 -12.80 -16.17 -6.50
N LYS A 38 -13.79 -16.58 -7.29
CA LYS A 38 -15.18 -16.54 -6.85
C LYS A 38 -15.49 -17.80 -6.02
N SER A 39 -15.19 -17.76 -4.73
CA SER A 39 -15.46 -18.83 -3.79
C SER A 39 -16.47 -18.38 -2.73
N PRO A 40 -17.34 -19.26 -2.21
CA PRO A 40 -18.13 -18.97 -1.01
C PRO A 40 -17.26 -18.85 0.25
N ASP A 41 -16.01 -19.32 0.21
CA ASP A 41 -15.05 -19.21 1.30
C ASP A 41 -14.21 -17.94 1.15
N ASN A 42 -14.31 -17.05 2.13
CA ASN A 42 -13.57 -15.80 2.18
C ASN A 42 -12.06 -16.04 2.33
N ASP A 43 -11.63 -17.12 2.97
CA ASP A 43 -10.20 -17.43 3.10
C ASP A 43 -9.57 -17.80 1.76
N VAL A 44 -10.36 -18.32 0.81
CA VAL A 44 -9.95 -18.54 -0.58
C VAL A 44 -9.90 -17.23 -1.36
N ASN A 45 -10.89 -16.35 -1.16
CA ASN A 45 -11.01 -15.09 -1.90
C ASN A 45 -9.98 -14.05 -1.47
N TYR A 46 -9.63 -13.99 -0.18
CA TYR A 46 -8.76 -13.00 0.43
C TYR A 46 -7.48 -13.59 1.02
N GLY A 47 -7.25 -14.88 0.87
CA GLY A 47 -6.03 -15.56 1.30
C GLY A 47 -4.79 -15.14 0.50
N PRO A 48 -3.59 -15.56 0.93
CA PRO A 48 -2.34 -15.26 0.24
C PRO A 48 -2.35 -15.80 -1.20
N ALA A 49 -2.20 -14.91 -2.19
CA ALA A 49 -2.31 -15.24 -3.61
C ALA A 49 -0.94 -15.41 -4.28
N HIS A 50 -0.04 -14.44 -4.15
CA HIS A 50 1.26 -14.46 -4.82
C HIS A 50 2.36 -13.76 -4.00
N ASP A 51 3.59 -13.94 -4.42
CA ASP A 51 4.74 -13.28 -3.84
C ASP A 51 5.00 -11.95 -4.57
N ILE A 52 5.49 -10.94 -3.83
CA ILE A 52 5.94 -9.67 -4.35
C ILE A 52 7.38 -9.41 -3.95
N ASP A 53 8.16 -8.82 -4.85
CA ASP A 53 9.52 -8.37 -4.61
C ASP A 53 9.50 -6.92 -4.13
N LEU A 54 10.16 -6.66 -2.98
CA LEU A 54 10.27 -5.34 -2.39
C LEU A 54 11.47 -4.60 -2.95
N VAL A 55 11.29 -3.33 -3.27
CA VAL A 55 12.37 -2.47 -3.78
C VAL A 55 13.40 -2.26 -2.68
N GLU A 56 14.65 -2.63 -2.94
CA GLU A 56 15.75 -2.47 -2.00
C GLU A 56 15.92 -1.01 -1.56
N GLY A 57 16.03 -0.77 -0.25
CA GLY A 57 16.07 0.58 0.32
C GLY A 57 14.75 1.35 0.26
N GLY A 58 13.66 0.76 -0.22
CA GLY A 58 12.30 1.32 -0.18
C GLY A 58 11.71 1.36 1.24
N VAL A 59 10.60 2.04 1.41
CA VAL A 59 9.89 2.14 2.70
C VAL A 59 9.46 0.76 3.18
N LEU A 60 8.87 -0.05 2.30
CA LEU A 60 8.44 -1.41 2.62
C LEU A 60 9.61 -2.32 2.97
N HIS A 61 10.70 -2.27 2.22
CA HIS A 61 11.90 -3.08 2.51
C HIS A 61 12.45 -2.79 3.91
N ARG A 62 12.56 -1.51 4.29
CA ARG A 62 13.02 -1.12 5.64
C ARG A 62 12.05 -1.51 6.73
N LEU A 63 10.75 -1.37 6.48
CA LEU A 63 9.70 -1.65 7.45
C LEU A 63 9.57 -3.15 7.74
N LEU A 64 9.57 -3.97 6.69
CA LEU A 64 9.33 -5.40 6.81
C LEU A 64 10.61 -6.18 7.09
N GLY A 65 11.78 -5.66 6.69
CA GLY A 65 13.08 -6.32 6.83
C GLY A 65 13.20 -7.56 5.94
N ALA A 66 12.53 -7.57 4.79
CA ALA A 66 12.49 -8.69 3.87
C ALA A 66 12.62 -8.19 2.43
N ARG A 67 13.12 -9.07 1.53
CA ARG A 67 13.20 -8.77 0.09
C ARG A 67 11.96 -9.24 -0.67
N ARG A 68 11.25 -10.22 -0.12
CA ARG A 68 10.04 -10.80 -0.72
C ARG A 68 9.03 -11.13 0.37
N VAL A 69 7.76 -10.88 0.09
CA VAL A 69 6.65 -11.22 0.97
C VAL A 69 5.47 -11.75 0.16
N ARG A 70 4.64 -12.57 0.81
CA ARG A 70 3.43 -13.13 0.20
C ARG A 70 2.22 -12.29 0.56
N VAL A 71 1.43 -11.92 -0.45
CA VAL A 71 0.25 -11.04 -0.32
C VAL A 71 -0.96 -11.57 -1.09
N ASN A 72 -2.13 -11.02 -0.83
CA ASN A 72 -3.29 -11.11 -1.72
C ASN A 72 -3.20 -10.02 -2.80
N SER A 73 -3.99 -10.07 -3.89
CA SER A 73 -3.70 -9.28 -5.11
C SER A 73 -4.76 -8.29 -5.54
N LEU A 74 -4.33 -7.17 -6.15
CA LEU A 74 -5.06 -6.31 -7.14
C LEU A 74 -4.24 -5.02 -7.52
N HIS A 75 -4.36 -4.44 -8.67
CA HIS A 75 -3.58 -3.60 -9.61
C HIS A 75 -3.15 -2.13 -9.31
N ALA A 76 -2.22 -1.59 -10.04
CA ALA A 76 -1.10 -0.63 -10.00
C ALA A 76 -1.35 0.80 -10.59
N PRO A 77 -0.48 1.79 -10.82
CA PRO A 77 0.85 2.29 -10.53
C PRO A 77 1.09 3.82 -10.60
N ARG A 78 2.02 4.49 -10.42
CA ARG A 78 2.91 5.64 -10.60
C ARG A 78 3.14 6.47 -9.34
N ALA A 79 4.24 6.09 -8.65
CA ALA A 79 4.90 6.86 -7.61
C ALA A 79 6.24 6.16 -7.35
N ARG A 80 6.95 6.44 -6.27
CA ARG A 80 8.16 5.69 -5.97
C ARG A 80 7.80 4.24 -5.70
N LEU A 81 8.23 3.36 -6.59
CA LEU A 81 7.99 1.92 -6.51
C LEU A 81 8.52 1.36 -5.19
N GLU A 82 7.70 0.58 -4.52
CA GLU A 82 8.04 -0.11 -3.26
C GLU A 82 7.96 -1.63 -3.40
N ALA A 83 7.07 -2.14 -4.24
CA ALA A 83 6.93 -3.58 -4.48
C ALA A 83 6.34 -3.89 -5.85
N VAL A 84 6.76 -5.05 -6.40
CA VAL A 84 6.33 -5.58 -7.70
C VAL A 84 6.01 -7.06 -7.58
N ALA A 85 4.96 -7.52 -8.23
CA ALA A 85 4.69 -8.94 -8.45
C ALA A 85 5.62 -9.52 -9.54
N ASP A 86 5.69 -10.84 -9.63
CA ASP A 86 6.58 -11.53 -10.57
C ASP A 86 6.21 -11.35 -12.04
N ASP A 87 4.98 -10.93 -12.35
CA ASP A 87 4.52 -10.52 -13.68
C ASP A 87 4.77 -9.03 -13.98
N GLY A 88 5.51 -8.34 -13.10
CA GLY A 88 5.83 -6.92 -13.20
C GLY A 88 4.68 -5.98 -12.80
N GLN A 89 3.60 -6.50 -12.18
CA GLN A 89 2.53 -5.70 -11.65
C GLN A 89 3.01 -4.91 -10.42
N VAL A 90 2.76 -3.58 -10.40
CA VAL A 90 3.11 -2.75 -9.23
C VAL A 90 2.13 -3.03 -8.09
N GLU A 91 2.65 -3.44 -6.96
CA GLU A 91 1.86 -3.82 -5.79
C GLU A 91 1.94 -2.79 -4.66
N ALA A 92 2.94 -1.95 -4.66
CA ALA A 92 3.02 -0.86 -3.69
C ALA A 92 3.87 0.31 -4.20
N PHE A 93 3.51 1.50 -3.72
CA PHE A 93 4.32 2.68 -3.89
C PHE A 93 4.27 3.63 -2.68
N SER A 94 5.27 4.50 -2.57
CA SER A 94 5.28 5.63 -1.63
C SER A 94 5.31 6.96 -2.38
N VAL A 95 4.89 8.04 -1.71
CA VAL A 95 4.99 9.41 -2.23
C VAL A 95 6.27 10.04 -1.68
N PRO A 96 7.32 10.24 -2.51
CA PRO A 96 8.66 10.60 -2.03
C PRO A 96 8.71 11.89 -1.22
N ASP A 97 8.00 12.92 -1.65
CA ASP A 97 8.04 14.26 -1.07
C ASP A 97 6.89 14.53 -0.09
N ALA A 98 6.19 13.47 0.34
CA ALA A 98 5.14 13.61 1.33
C ALA A 98 5.72 14.06 2.68
N PRO A 99 5.08 15.02 3.37
CA PRO A 99 5.54 15.51 4.66
C PRO A 99 5.23 14.51 5.80
N GLY A 100 5.52 13.24 5.58
CA GLY A 100 5.28 12.14 6.51
C GLY A 100 4.98 10.81 5.81
N PHE A 101 4.46 9.85 6.56
CA PHE A 101 4.11 8.53 6.04
C PHE A 101 3.07 8.64 4.92
N ALA A 102 3.42 8.17 3.74
CA ALA A 102 2.53 8.11 2.59
C ALA A 102 2.83 6.83 1.78
N LEU A 103 2.08 5.79 2.05
CA LEU A 103 2.23 4.45 1.48
C LEU A 103 0.91 4.00 0.89
N ALA A 104 0.98 3.44 -0.30
CA ALA A 104 -0.14 2.87 -1.01
C ALA A 104 0.13 1.40 -1.36
N LEU A 105 -0.82 0.54 -1.07
CA LEU A 105 -0.74 -0.91 -1.27
C LEU A 105 -1.89 -1.37 -2.14
N GLN A 106 -1.63 -2.31 -3.03
CA GLN A 106 -2.65 -2.86 -3.89
C GLN A 106 -3.41 -4.02 -3.23
N TRP A 107 -2.75 -4.79 -2.39
CA TRP A 107 -3.39 -5.87 -1.64
C TRP A 107 -4.19 -5.39 -0.43
N HIS A 108 -4.83 -6.32 0.27
CA HIS A 108 -5.68 -6.09 1.44
C HIS A 108 -4.99 -6.53 2.75
N PRO A 109 -4.12 -5.69 3.35
CA PRO A 109 -3.44 -6.02 4.61
C PRO A 109 -4.40 -6.07 5.80
N GLU A 110 -5.61 -5.51 5.69
CA GLU A 110 -6.61 -5.51 6.73
C GLU A 110 -7.25 -6.89 6.96
N TYR A 111 -7.23 -7.77 5.95
CA TYR A 111 -7.81 -9.10 6.08
C TYR A 111 -6.99 -9.96 7.04
N LYS A 112 -7.62 -10.37 8.16
CA LYS A 112 -6.97 -11.11 9.25
C LYS A 112 -5.66 -10.46 9.71
N ALA A 113 -5.62 -9.14 9.80
CA ALA A 113 -4.41 -8.36 10.08
C ALA A 113 -3.69 -8.84 11.34
N LEU A 114 -4.42 -9.20 12.39
CA LEU A 114 -3.84 -9.66 13.66
C LEU A 114 -3.12 -11.01 13.56
N GLU A 115 -3.43 -11.80 12.55
CA GLU A 115 -2.82 -13.10 12.29
C GLU A 115 -1.63 -12.99 11.31
N ASN A 116 -1.43 -11.81 10.70
CA ASN A 116 -0.41 -11.59 9.69
C ASN A 116 0.66 -10.60 10.17
N PRO A 117 1.89 -11.06 10.44
CA PRO A 117 2.95 -10.18 10.95
C PRO A 117 3.38 -9.09 9.96
N VAL A 118 3.19 -9.29 8.65
CA VAL A 118 3.43 -8.25 7.64
C VAL A 118 2.41 -7.14 7.79
N SER A 119 1.13 -7.50 7.88
CA SER A 119 0.03 -6.55 8.08
C SER A 119 0.19 -5.76 9.36
N MET A 120 0.54 -6.44 10.47
CA MET A 120 0.76 -5.78 11.76
C MET A 120 1.84 -4.70 11.68
N LYS A 121 3.00 -4.99 11.07
CA LYS A 121 4.06 -3.99 10.89
C LYS A 121 3.61 -2.77 10.09
N LEU A 122 2.76 -2.97 9.07
CA LEU A 122 2.22 -1.89 8.25
C LEU A 122 1.30 -0.97 9.07
N PHE A 123 0.37 -1.57 9.81
CA PHE A 123 -0.56 -0.81 10.66
C PHE A 123 0.15 -0.13 11.84
N ASP A 124 1.14 -0.78 12.45
CA ASP A 124 1.95 -0.18 13.53
C ASP A 124 2.73 1.05 13.03
N ALA A 125 3.31 0.98 11.85
CA ALA A 125 4.02 2.11 11.24
C ALA A 125 3.08 3.27 10.93
N PHE A 126 1.91 2.98 10.36
CA PHE A 126 0.89 4.00 10.11
C PHE A 126 0.38 4.64 11.40
N ALA A 127 0.07 3.82 12.42
CA ALA A 127 -0.37 4.31 13.72
C ALA A 127 0.69 5.17 14.40
N ALA A 128 1.97 4.80 14.32
CA ALA A 128 3.08 5.62 14.82
C ALA A 128 3.14 6.99 14.11
N ALA A 129 2.99 7.01 12.79
CA ALA A 129 2.97 8.25 12.03
C ALA A 129 1.76 9.14 12.37
N CYS A 130 0.59 8.54 12.63
CA CYS A 130 -0.60 9.27 13.08
C CYS A 130 -0.39 9.89 14.47
N ARG A 131 0.18 9.14 15.43
CA ARG A 131 0.53 9.66 16.76
C ARG A 131 1.51 10.82 16.66
N ALA A 132 2.61 10.65 15.94
CA ALA A 132 3.60 11.71 15.75
C ALA A 132 2.98 12.97 15.13
N ARG A 133 2.05 12.83 14.20
CA ARG A 133 1.33 13.97 13.62
C ARG A 133 0.39 14.63 14.62
N ALA A 134 -0.29 13.87 15.45
CA ALA A 134 -1.16 14.40 16.51
C ALA A 134 -0.34 15.21 17.53
N ASP A 135 0.76 14.65 18.01
CA ASP A 135 1.67 15.29 18.96
C ASP A 135 2.26 16.59 18.40
N ALA A 136 2.69 16.59 17.15
CA ALA A 136 3.19 17.77 16.48
C ALA A 136 2.13 18.87 16.31
N ARG A 137 0.84 18.50 16.19
CA ARG A 137 -0.26 19.50 16.15
C ARG A 137 -0.53 20.09 17.53
N LEU A 138 -0.45 19.29 18.59
CA LEU A 138 -0.63 19.75 19.96
C LEU A 138 0.52 20.63 20.42
N ALA A 139 1.74 20.33 19.98
CA ALA A 139 2.94 21.12 20.28
C ALA A 139 3.06 22.42 19.47
N ALA A 140 2.33 22.55 18.36
CA ALA A 140 2.33 23.77 17.56
C ALA A 140 1.61 24.91 18.34
N PRO A 141 2.25 26.08 18.53
CA PRO A 141 1.56 27.22 19.16
C PRO A 141 0.30 27.56 18.35
N LEU A 142 -0.81 27.82 19.04
CA LEU A 142 -2.02 28.34 18.44
C LEU A 142 -1.61 29.58 17.61
N ARG A 143 -1.57 29.46 16.29
CA ARG A 143 -1.50 30.66 15.45
C ARG A 143 -2.79 31.42 15.76
N ALA A 144 -2.63 32.54 16.44
CA ALA A 144 -3.72 33.49 16.63
C ALA A 144 -4.35 33.69 15.24
N ALA A 145 -5.66 33.55 15.15
CA ALA A 145 -6.41 34.00 14.02
C ALA A 145 -6.14 35.52 13.96
N ALA A 146 -5.22 35.91 13.13
CA ALA A 146 -4.99 37.33 12.80
C ALA A 146 -6.02 37.68 11.73
N GLU A 147 -6.99 38.42 12.17
CA GLU A 147 -7.81 39.45 11.50
C GLU A 147 -7.99 39.33 9.99
#